data_8a9c3a357942ad7eb0ba1fec4f96d53c
#
_entry.id   8a9c3a357942ad7eb0ba1fec4f96d53c
#
_cell.length_a   1.000
_cell.length_b   1.000
_cell.length_c   1.000
_cell.angle_alpha   90.00
_cell.angle_beta   90.00
_cell.angle_gamma   90.00
#
_symmetry.space_group_name_H-M   'P 1'
#
loop_
_entity.id
_entity.type
_entity.pdbx_description
1 polymer ?
#
loop_
_entity_poly.entity_id
_entity_poly.type
_entity_poly.pdbx_seq_one_letter_code
_entity_poly.pdbx_strand_id
1 'polypeptide(L)'
;MKKFKMPETLSQEINNFELLNSFILKREIFDKNLIILVDQTNLINVFKILKDEQDFAFTQLTDLCGVDLPHEEIRFQVVYNLLSMSNNSRITVKAFTDNSNSVPSIKKIYPAADWYEREAFDLYGINFSGHDDLRRILTDYGFEGHPLRKDFL
;
A
#
# COMPACT_ATOMS: atom_id res chain seq x y z
N MET A 1 -11.17 19.39 -16.89
CA MET A 1 -10.27 18.37 -16.32
C MET A 1 -9.04 19.04 -15.74
N LYS A 2 -8.63 18.68 -14.54
CA LYS A 2 -7.41 19.22 -13.94
C LYS A 2 -6.17 18.65 -14.63
N LYS A 3 -5.13 19.46 -14.74
CA LYS A 3 -3.82 18.98 -15.21
C LYS A 3 -3.23 17.98 -14.23
N PHE A 4 -2.36 17.12 -14.73
CA PHE A 4 -1.63 16.19 -13.88
C PHE A 4 -0.90 16.95 -12.77
N LYS A 5 -1.15 16.55 -11.52
CA LYS A 5 -0.49 17.13 -10.36
C LYS A 5 0.92 16.55 -10.25
N MET A 6 1.93 17.41 -10.35
CA MET A 6 3.32 16.96 -10.22
C MET A 6 3.59 16.44 -8.81
N PRO A 7 4.50 15.46 -8.67
CA PRO A 7 4.79 14.88 -7.35
C PRO A 7 5.38 15.92 -6.37
N GLU A 8 6.09 16.91 -6.85
CA GLU A 8 6.62 17.99 -6.02
C GLU A 8 5.48 18.83 -5.40
N THR A 9 4.45 19.11 -6.19
CA THR A 9 3.26 19.82 -5.72
C THR A 9 2.51 19.02 -4.67
N LEU A 10 2.30 17.73 -4.93
CA LEU A 10 1.66 16.83 -3.98
C LEU A 10 2.46 16.75 -2.68
N SER A 11 3.78 16.62 -2.77
CA SER A 11 4.65 16.56 -1.59
C SER A 11 4.54 17.83 -0.76
N GLN A 12 4.43 19.00 -1.41
CA GLN A 12 4.26 20.26 -0.70
C GLN A 12 2.90 20.35 -0.01
N GLU A 13 1.84 19.87 -0.66
CA GLU A 13 0.51 19.82 -0.04
C GLU A 13 0.49 18.91 1.18
N ILE A 14 1.21 17.78 1.12
CA ILE A 14 1.37 16.88 2.26
C ILE A 14 2.14 17.56 3.40
N ASN A 15 3.19 18.32 3.08
CA ASN A 15 3.93 19.09 4.10
C ASN A 15 3.01 20.05 4.87
N ASN A 16 2.01 20.61 4.19
CA ASN A 16 1.05 21.52 4.80
C ASN A 16 -0.03 20.82 5.62
N PHE A 17 -0.13 19.50 5.52
CA PHE A 17 -1.05 18.68 6.32
C PHE A 17 -0.24 17.97 7.41
N GLU A 18 -0.12 18.62 8.57
CA GLU A 18 0.80 18.20 9.63
C GLU A 18 0.62 16.74 10.06
N LEU A 19 -0.62 16.28 10.25
CA LEU A 19 -0.87 14.93 10.72
C LEU A 19 -0.37 13.89 9.72
N LEU A 20 -0.69 14.05 8.46
CA LEU A 20 -0.20 13.13 7.42
C LEU A 20 1.32 13.18 7.32
N ASN A 21 1.89 14.39 7.32
CA ASN A 21 3.33 14.56 7.26
C ASN A 21 4.05 13.83 8.39
N SER A 22 3.45 13.84 9.59
CA SER A 22 4.04 13.18 10.77
C SER A 22 4.14 11.67 10.64
N PHE A 23 3.30 11.05 9.82
CA PHE A 23 3.30 9.60 9.60
C PHE A 23 4.32 9.13 8.56
N ILE A 24 4.90 10.04 7.79
CA ILE A 24 5.80 9.67 6.68
C ILE A 24 7.21 9.50 7.20
N LEU A 25 7.78 8.31 7.00
CA LEU A 25 9.13 7.99 7.40
C LEU A 25 10.16 8.41 6.34
N LYS A 26 9.81 8.27 5.08
CA LYS A 26 10.69 8.58 3.95
C LYS A 26 9.87 8.95 2.73
N ARG A 27 10.40 9.86 1.91
CA ARG A 27 9.83 10.25 0.63
C ARG A 27 10.85 10.14 -0.46
N GLU A 28 10.38 9.78 -1.65
CA GLU A 28 11.19 9.88 -2.86
C GLU A 28 10.29 10.17 -4.05
N ILE A 29 10.85 10.72 -5.09
CA ILE A 29 10.16 10.97 -6.36
C ILE A 29 10.90 10.17 -7.42
N PHE A 30 10.16 9.31 -8.10
CA PHE A 30 10.70 8.48 -9.17
C PHE A 30 9.70 8.44 -10.34
N ASP A 31 10.18 8.81 -11.52
CA ASP A 31 9.40 8.76 -12.76
C ASP A 31 8.02 9.45 -12.62
N LYS A 32 8.02 10.69 -12.12
CA LYS A 32 6.82 11.52 -11.91
C LYS A 32 5.84 10.95 -10.88
N ASN A 33 6.29 10.05 -10.01
CA ASN A 33 5.48 9.46 -8.96
C ASN A 33 6.08 9.77 -7.59
N LEU A 34 5.24 10.24 -6.66
CA LEU A 34 5.63 10.41 -5.27
C LEU A 34 5.47 9.08 -4.55
N ILE A 35 6.53 8.66 -3.88
CA ILE A 35 6.56 7.43 -3.10
C ILE A 35 6.79 7.80 -1.65
N ILE A 36 5.90 7.35 -0.76
CA ILE A 36 6.05 7.57 0.68
C ILE A 36 6.14 6.23 1.39
N LEU A 37 7.04 6.17 2.39
CA LEU A 37 7.17 5.03 3.29
C LEU A 37 6.52 5.40 4.62
N VAL A 38 5.63 4.55 5.10
CA VAL A 38 4.94 4.74 6.38
C VAL A 38 5.09 3.50 7.24
N ASP A 39 4.97 3.68 8.56
CA ASP A 39 4.93 2.55 9.47
C ASP A 39 3.57 1.85 9.35
N GLN A 40 3.57 0.52 9.37
CA GLN A 40 2.34 -0.26 9.22
C GLN A 40 1.31 0.05 10.32
N THR A 41 1.75 0.47 11.50
CA THR A 41 0.83 0.85 12.60
C THR A 41 -0.01 2.09 12.27
N ASN A 42 0.47 2.95 11.36
CA ASN A 42 -0.21 4.17 10.96
C ASN A 42 -0.91 4.05 9.59
N LEU A 43 -0.88 2.86 8.99
CA LEU A 43 -1.33 2.66 7.62
C LEU A 43 -2.81 3.03 7.43
N ILE A 44 -3.67 2.61 8.36
CA ILE A 44 -5.11 2.92 8.31
C ILE A 44 -5.35 4.43 8.34
N ASN A 45 -4.65 5.13 9.24
CA ASN A 45 -4.80 6.58 9.37
C ASN A 45 -4.34 7.31 8.11
N VAL A 46 -3.22 6.88 7.54
CA VAL A 46 -2.69 7.45 6.30
C VAL A 46 -3.70 7.31 5.16
N PHE A 47 -4.25 6.12 4.97
CA PHE A 47 -5.22 5.89 3.89
C PHE A 47 -6.53 6.63 4.09
N LYS A 48 -7.01 6.76 5.33
CA LYS A 48 -8.20 7.56 5.61
C LYS A 48 -8.00 9.02 5.23
N ILE A 49 -6.85 9.59 5.58
CA ILE A 49 -6.53 10.97 5.21
C ILE A 49 -6.42 11.13 3.70
N LEU A 50 -5.67 10.25 3.04
CA LEU A 50 -5.48 10.30 1.58
C LEU A 50 -6.79 10.17 0.82
N LYS A 51 -7.72 9.37 1.32
CA LYS A 51 -9.02 9.17 0.67
C LYS A 51 -9.99 10.32 0.96
N ASP A 52 -10.13 10.73 2.22
CA ASP A 52 -11.22 11.59 2.67
C ASP A 52 -10.93 13.08 2.52
N GLU A 53 -9.66 13.51 2.58
CA GLU A 53 -9.31 14.92 2.42
C GLU A 53 -9.48 15.36 0.97
N GLN A 54 -10.20 16.47 0.76
CA GLN A 54 -10.56 16.94 -0.57
C GLN A 54 -9.34 17.27 -1.43
N ASP A 55 -8.27 17.80 -0.83
CA ASP A 55 -7.05 18.14 -1.56
C ASP A 55 -6.31 16.90 -2.06
N PHE A 56 -6.53 15.76 -1.44
CA PHE A 56 -5.92 14.49 -1.85
C PHE A 56 -6.91 13.64 -2.64
N ALA A 57 -8.04 13.29 -2.05
CA ALA A 57 -9.13 12.55 -2.69
C ALA A 57 -8.66 11.32 -3.48
N PHE A 58 -7.74 10.54 -2.89
CA PHE A 58 -7.27 9.29 -3.48
C PHE A 58 -8.33 8.21 -3.25
N THR A 59 -9.33 8.20 -4.11
CA THR A 59 -10.51 7.35 -3.97
C THR A 59 -10.34 5.97 -4.61
N GLN A 60 -9.31 5.78 -5.43
CA GLN A 60 -9.08 4.52 -6.13
C GLN A 60 -7.75 3.88 -5.72
N LEU A 61 -7.85 2.62 -5.30
CA LEU A 61 -6.69 1.74 -5.17
C LEU A 61 -6.51 1.05 -6.52
N THR A 62 -5.46 1.41 -7.25
CA THR A 62 -5.23 0.86 -8.59
C THR A 62 -4.43 -0.43 -8.56
N ASP A 63 -3.61 -0.61 -7.52
CA ASP A 63 -2.81 -1.83 -7.35
C ASP A 63 -2.34 -1.95 -5.90
N LEU A 64 -2.14 -3.18 -5.47
CA LEU A 64 -1.52 -3.53 -4.20
C LEU A 64 -0.72 -4.80 -4.43
N CYS A 65 0.57 -4.77 -4.12
CA CYS A 65 1.40 -5.96 -4.30
C CYS A 65 2.41 -6.11 -3.16
N GLY A 66 2.87 -7.35 -2.99
CA GLY A 66 3.95 -7.65 -2.05
C GLY A 66 5.31 -7.53 -2.73
N VAL A 67 6.34 -7.28 -1.94
CA VAL A 67 7.74 -7.34 -2.37
C VAL A 67 8.51 -8.15 -1.35
N ASP A 68 9.30 -9.10 -1.82
CA ASP A 68 10.18 -9.92 -1.00
C ASP A 68 11.59 -9.35 -1.06
N LEU A 69 12.09 -8.88 0.08
CA LEU A 69 13.43 -8.31 0.25
C LEU A 69 14.22 -9.21 1.20
N PRO A 70 14.73 -10.38 0.74
CA PRO A 70 15.26 -11.41 1.62
C PRO A 70 16.51 -11.01 2.41
N HIS A 71 17.19 -9.93 2.01
CA HIS A 71 18.38 -9.43 2.70
C HIS A 71 18.09 -8.32 3.71
N GLU A 72 16.82 -7.89 3.81
CA GLU A 72 16.41 -6.88 4.79
C GLU A 72 16.03 -7.54 6.11
N GLU A 73 16.19 -6.80 7.21
CA GLU A 73 15.80 -7.26 8.55
C GLU A 73 14.31 -7.62 8.59
N ILE A 74 13.45 -6.75 8.04
CA ILE A 74 12.05 -7.07 7.79
C ILE A 74 11.91 -7.38 6.31
N ARG A 75 11.58 -8.62 6.02
CA ARG A 75 11.68 -9.19 4.68
C ARG A 75 10.64 -8.66 3.70
N PHE A 76 9.38 -8.52 4.16
CA PHE A 76 8.28 -8.22 3.24
C PHE A 76 7.84 -6.77 3.32
N GLN A 77 7.51 -6.22 2.16
CA GLN A 77 6.98 -4.89 2.01
C GLN A 77 5.71 -4.96 1.17
N VAL A 78 4.73 -4.15 1.50
CA VAL A 78 3.51 -4.01 0.69
C VAL A 78 3.55 -2.65 0.01
N VAL A 79 3.26 -2.63 -1.28
CA VAL A 79 3.27 -1.44 -2.12
C VAL A 79 1.86 -1.18 -2.61
N TYR A 80 1.35 0.02 -2.37
CA TYR A 80 0.01 0.44 -2.71
C TYR A 80 0.07 1.60 -3.70
N ASN A 81 -0.64 1.48 -4.83
CA ASN A 81 -0.75 2.56 -5.80
C ASN A 81 -2.16 3.14 -5.76
N LEU A 82 -2.25 4.44 -5.55
CA LEU A 82 -3.50 5.16 -5.45
C LEU A 82 -3.64 6.19 -6.56
N LEU A 83 -4.89 6.44 -6.95
CA LEU A 83 -5.25 7.43 -7.97
C LEU A 83 -6.34 8.36 -7.44
N SER A 84 -6.13 9.66 -7.62
CA SER A 84 -7.17 10.67 -7.47
C SER A 84 -7.61 11.14 -8.85
N MET A 85 -8.82 10.74 -9.24
CA MET A 85 -9.39 11.20 -10.51
C MET A 85 -9.72 12.69 -10.47
N SER A 86 -10.29 13.16 -9.36
CA SER A 86 -10.72 14.54 -9.22
C SER A 86 -9.55 15.53 -9.24
N ASN A 87 -8.41 15.16 -8.69
CA ASN A 87 -7.22 16.00 -8.62
C ASN A 87 -6.17 15.66 -9.68
N ASN A 88 -6.42 14.62 -10.48
CA ASN A 88 -5.47 14.07 -11.44
C ASN A 88 -4.09 13.87 -10.82
N SER A 89 -4.05 13.05 -9.78
CA SER A 89 -2.88 12.86 -8.94
C SER A 89 -2.66 11.37 -8.65
N ARG A 90 -1.41 10.98 -8.49
CA ARG A 90 -1.02 9.61 -8.14
C ARG A 90 -0.07 9.63 -6.96
N ILE A 91 -0.12 8.56 -6.16
CA ILE A 91 0.81 8.36 -5.05
C ILE A 91 1.05 6.87 -4.88
N THR A 92 2.26 6.52 -4.48
CA THR A 92 2.62 5.17 -4.04
C THR A 92 2.91 5.20 -2.55
N VAL A 93 2.26 4.31 -1.81
CA VAL A 93 2.49 4.14 -0.37
C VAL A 93 3.17 2.79 -0.17
N LYS A 94 4.24 2.78 0.60
CA LYS A 94 4.95 1.54 0.96
C LYS A 94 4.95 1.37 2.46
N ALA A 95 4.80 0.13 2.92
CA ALA A 95 4.89 -0.21 4.33
C ALA A 95 5.54 -1.57 4.47
N PHE A 96 6.50 -1.70 5.40
CA PHE A 96 7.04 -3.00 5.79
C PHE A 96 6.04 -3.72 6.69
N THR A 97 6.02 -5.04 6.59
CA THR A 97 5.24 -5.87 7.52
C THR A 97 5.87 -5.81 8.92
N ASP A 98 5.11 -6.24 9.91
CA ASP A 98 5.65 -6.46 11.26
C ASP A 98 6.43 -7.77 11.33
N ASN A 99 6.89 -8.15 12.54
CA ASN A 99 7.65 -9.38 12.75
C ASN A 99 6.84 -10.65 12.46
N SER A 100 5.52 -10.56 12.37
CA SER A 100 4.62 -11.66 12.03
C SER A 100 4.25 -11.69 10.55
N ASN A 101 4.96 -10.96 9.71
CA ASN A 101 4.68 -10.79 8.27
C ASN A 101 3.27 -10.25 8.01
N SER A 102 2.83 -9.29 8.83
CA SER A 102 1.47 -8.77 8.78
C SER A 102 1.43 -7.26 8.64
N VAL A 103 0.43 -6.76 7.92
CA VAL A 103 0.03 -5.35 7.88
C VAL A 103 -1.49 -5.28 8.10
N PRO A 104 -2.03 -4.14 8.58
CA PRO A 104 -3.47 -3.99 8.67
C PRO A 104 -4.15 -4.06 7.29
N SER A 105 -5.29 -4.73 7.22
CA SER A 105 -6.11 -4.72 6.02
C SER A 105 -6.71 -3.34 5.79
N ILE A 106 -6.76 -2.89 4.54
CA ILE A 106 -7.41 -1.64 4.14
C ILE A 106 -8.71 -1.89 3.36
N LYS A 107 -9.22 -3.12 3.42
CA LYS A 107 -10.44 -3.51 2.70
C LYS A 107 -11.64 -2.62 3.05
N LYS A 108 -11.74 -2.18 4.31
CA LYS A 108 -12.83 -1.30 4.74
C LYS A 108 -12.73 0.11 4.17
N ILE A 109 -11.54 0.54 3.78
CA ILE A 109 -11.30 1.85 3.18
C ILE A 109 -11.41 1.75 1.66
N TYR A 110 -10.81 0.73 1.08
CA TYR A 110 -10.81 0.45 -0.36
C TYR A 110 -11.30 -0.97 -0.60
N PRO A 111 -12.57 -1.17 -0.96
CA PRO A 111 -13.09 -2.53 -1.19
C PRO A 111 -12.31 -3.34 -2.22
N ALA A 112 -11.71 -2.69 -3.21
CA ALA A 112 -10.86 -3.35 -4.20
C ALA A 112 -9.66 -4.06 -3.57
N ALA A 113 -9.25 -3.67 -2.36
CA ALA A 113 -8.15 -4.30 -1.64
C ALA A 113 -8.42 -5.76 -1.29
N ASP A 114 -9.68 -6.19 -1.19
CA ASP A 114 -10.04 -7.57 -0.86
C ASP A 114 -9.26 -8.56 -1.74
N TRP A 115 -9.38 -8.43 -3.05
CA TRP A 115 -8.73 -9.31 -4.02
C TRP A 115 -7.21 -9.19 -3.95
N TYR A 116 -6.68 -7.97 -3.94
CA TYR A 116 -5.23 -7.75 -3.94
C TYR A 116 -4.57 -8.26 -2.66
N GLU A 117 -5.24 -8.11 -1.51
CA GLU A 117 -4.71 -8.62 -0.24
C GLU A 117 -4.68 -10.14 -0.23
N ARG A 118 -5.71 -10.77 -0.76
CA ARG A 118 -5.73 -12.24 -0.89
C ARG A 118 -4.63 -12.73 -1.83
N GLU A 119 -4.39 -12.02 -2.93
CA GLU A 119 -3.30 -12.35 -3.86
C GLU A 119 -1.94 -12.26 -3.16
N ALA A 120 -1.66 -11.19 -2.44
CA ALA A 120 -0.40 -11.02 -1.71
C ALA A 120 -0.24 -12.07 -0.60
N PHE A 121 -1.32 -12.42 0.08
CA PHE A 121 -1.34 -13.50 1.05
C PHE A 121 -0.97 -14.83 0.39
N ASP A 122 -1.61 -15.15 -0.73
CA ASP A 122 -1.38 -16.41 -1.44
C ASP A 122 0.07 -16.53 -1.94
N LEU A 123 0.56 -15.50 -2.62
CA LEU A 123 1.82 -15.57 -3.35
C LEU A 123 3.05 -15.32 -2.46
N TYR A 124 2.92 -14.54 -1.39
CA TYR A 124 4.03 -14.18 -0.49
C TYR A 124 3.86 -14.66 0.94
N GLY A 125 2.63 -15.00 1.37
CA GLY A 125 2.35 -15.33 2.76
C GLY A 125 2.25 -14.10 3.66
N ILE A 126 1.97 -12.92 3.08
CA ILE A 126 1.75 -11.71 3.87
C ILE A 126 0.35 -11.76 4.47
N ASN A 127 0.23 -11.56 5.78
CA ASN A 127 -1.05 -11.52 6.47
C ASN A 127 -1.60 -10.10 6.50
N PHE A 128 -2.91 -9.97 6.36
CA PHE A 128 -3.61 -8.70 6.45
C PHE A 128 -4.57 -8.75 7.63
N SER A 129 -4.15 -8.16 8.75
CA SER A 129 -4.95 -8.20 9.98
C SER A 129 -6.26 -7.44 9.80
N GLY A 130 -7.35 -8.04 10.27
CA GLY A 130 -8.69 -7.46 10.11
C GLY A 130 -9.37 -7.80 8.80
N HIS A 131 -8.71 -8.50 7.89
CA HIS A 131 -9.37 -9.02 6.70
C HIS A 131 -10.30 -10.17 7.10
N ASP A 132 -11.56 -10.09 6.70
CA ASP A 132 -12.60 -11.03 7.16
C ASP A 132 -12.71 -12.30 6.30
N ASP A 133 -11.98 -12.38 5.19
CA ASP A 133 -12.02 -13.53 4.28
C ASP A 133 -10.65 -13.75 3.61
N LEU A 134 -9.59 -13.80 4.42
CA LEU A 134 -8.22 -13.97 3.91
C LEU A 134 -7.94 -15.43 3.61
N ARG A 135 -8.02 -15.79 2.32
CA ARG A 135 -7.77 -17.14 1.81
C ARG A 135 -7.10 -17.08 0.46
N ARG A 136 -6.47 -18.19 0.09
CA ARG A 136 -5.76 -18.30 -1.19
C ARG A 136 -6.75 -18.23 -2.37
N ILE A 137 -6.33 -17.65 -3.48
CA ILE A 137 -7.18 -17.42 -4.64
C ILE A 137 -6.57 -17.84 -5.98
N LEU A 138 -5.23 -17.85 -6.09
CA LEU A 138 -4.54 -18.14 -7.35
C LEU A 138 -3.93 -19.53 -7.40
N THR A 139 -3.50 -20.07 -6.26
CA THR A 139 -2.95 -21.41 -6.19
C THR A 139 -4.05 -22.44 -5.94
N ASP A 140 -3.78 -23.70 -6.32
CA ASP A 140 -4.73 -24.78 -6.14
C ASP A 140 -5.01 -25.04 -4.68
N TYR A 141 -6.20 -25.53 -4.37
CA TYR A 141 -6.56 -25.96 -3.02
C TYR A 141 -5.53 -26.94 -2.48
N GLY A 142 -5.05 -26.65 -1.28
CA GLY A 142 -4.03 -27.48 -0.64
C GLY A 142 -2.61 -27.24 -1.14
N PHE A 143 -2.40 -26.29 -2.05
CA PHE A 143 -1.05 -25.92 -2.50
C PHE A 143 -0.21 -25.43 -1.31
N GLU A 144 1.01 -25.95 -1.18
CA GLU A 144 1.93 -25.56 -0.12
C GLU A 144 2.96 -24.55 -0.63
N GLY A 145 3.30 -23.57 0.22
CA GLY A 145 4.29 -22.55 -0.07
C GLY A 145 3.70 -21.31 -0.71
N HIS A 146 4.57 -20.35 -1.03
CA HIS A 146 4.21 -19.05 -1.56
C HIS A 146 5.09 -18.75 -2.78
N PRO A 147 4.53 -18.90 -3.98
CA PRO A 147 5.32 -18.96 -5.23
C PRO A 147 6.18 -17.75 -5.56
N LEU A 148 5.80 -16.55 -5.09
CA LEU A 148 6.59 -15.35 -5.40
C LEU A 148 7.68 -15.03 -4.38
N ARG A 149 7.84 -15.84 -3.34
CA ARG A 149 9.00 -15.69 -2.45
C ARG A 149 10.28 -16.05 -3.20
N LYS A 150 11.36 -15.29 -2.93
CA LYS A 150 12.65 -15.49 -3.60
C LYS A 150 13.27 -16.87 -3.34
N ASP A 151 12.91 -17.51 -2.23
CA ASP A 151 13.39 -18.83 -1.85
C ASP A 151 12.41 -19.97 -2.17
N PHE A 152 11.35 -19.68 -2.91
CA PHE A 152 10.44 -20.73 -3.40
C PHE A 152 11.11 -21.59 -4.47
N LEU A 153 11.01 -22.90 -4.34
CA LEU A 153 11.61 -23.87 -5.28
C LEU A 153 10.57 -24.50 -6.19
#